data_bae41f08d3a035544672f8c174644b38
#
_entry.id   bae41f08d3a035544672f8c174644b38
#
_cell.length_a   1.000
_cell.length_b   1.000
_cell.length_c   1.000
_cell.angle_alpha   90.00
_cell.angle_beta   90.00
_cell.angle_gamma   90.00
#
_symmetry.space_group_name_H-M   'P 1'
#
loop_
_entity.id
_entity.type
_entity.pdbx_description
1 polymer ?
#
loop_
_entity_poly.entity_id
_entity_poly.type
_entity_poly.pdbx_seq_one_letter_code
_entity_poly.pdbx_strand_id
1 'polypeptide(L)'
;MGAIAGAALMLLSPEGTRKTLMPCLLSYATGTLLGAAFLGMIPNSLQQAAPLAISGTVLIGIIAFFFLEKIIIWRHCHDAECEMHGSPGALILIGDAFHNFVDGFVIAAAFLTSVPLGIAASLAVIAHEIPQEVGDFAILLESGYSKTRALALNTLSSLATLPGAVIAYFFLGATQKAVPFILAISAASFIYIAVADLVPDLHRQIGLKPALIQFFLLLAGIATIAMFRLVQ
;
A
#
# COMPACT_ATOMS: atom_id res chain seq x y z
N MET A 1 3.44 -9.03 8.94
CA MET A 1 4.22 -10.30 9.07
C MET A 1 4.38 -11.01 7.72
N GLY A 2 3.33 -11.21 6.92
CA GLY A 2 3.48 -11.84 5.59
C GLY A 2 4.34 -11.03 4.61
N ALA A 3 4.17 -9.72 4.58
CA ALA A 3 4.95 -8.81 3.73
C ALA A 3 6.45 -8.84 4.12
N ILE A 4 6.77 -8.76 5.42
CA ILE A 4 8.15 -8.83 5.91
C ILE A 4 8.82 -10.16 5.50
N ALA A 5 8.10 -11.28 5.63
CA ALA A 5 8.61 -12.58 5.20
C ALA A 5 8.85 -12.63 3.68
N GLY A 6 7.92 -12.09 2.89
CA GLY A 6 8.04 -11.97 1.44
C GLY A 6 9.21 -11.07 1.04
N ALA A 7 9.35 -9.90 1.67
CA ALA A 7 10.46 -8.99 1.44
C ALA A 7 11.81 -9.61 1.82
N ALA A 8 11.90 -10.30 2.96
CA ALA A 8 13.11 -11.02 3.38
C ALA A 8 13.51 -12.10 2.36
N LEU A 9 12.55 -12.88 1.85
CA LEU A 9 12.80 -13.87 0.80
C LEU A 9 13.31 -13.22 -0.50
N MET A 10 12.73 -12.07 -0.88
CA MET A 10 13.19 -11.30 -2.03
C MET A 10 14.61 -10.78 -1.85
N LEU A 11 14.95 -10.26 -0.66
CA LEU A 11 16.28 -9.75 -0.34
C LEU A 11 17.35 -10.84 -0.33
N LEU A 12 16.98 -12.06 0.05
CA LEU A 12 17.87 -13.24 0.01
C LEU A 12 18.03 -13.82 -1.40
N SER A 13 17.15 -13.42 -2.36
CA SER A 13 17.21 -13.90 -3.72
C SER A 13 18.38 -13.27 -4.50
N PRO A 14 18.98 -14.00 -5.49
CA PRO A 14 19.98 -13.45 -6.39
C PRO A 14 19.46 -12.19 -7.10
N GLU A 15 20.34 -11.25 -7.39
CA GLU A 15 19.98 -9.95 -8.01
C GLU A 15 19.23 -10.13 -9.34
N GLY A 16 19.61 -11.09 -10.17
CA GLY A 16 18.92 -11.39 -11.44
C GLY A 16 17.48 -11.84 -11.21
N THR A 17 17.23 -12.69 -10.21
CA THR A 17 15.88 -13.14 -9.82
C THR A 17 15.06 -11.96 -9.32
N ARG A 18 15.63 -11.14 -8.45
CA ARG A 18 14.96 -9.95 -7.90
C ARG A 18 14.57 -8.95 -8.98
N LYS A 19 15.48 -8.65 -9.94
CA LYS A 19 15.19 -7.77 -11.09
C LYS A 19 14.04 -8.29 -11.97
N THR A 20 13.86 -9.61 -12.05
CA THR A 20 12.78 -10.22 -12.85
C THR A 20 11.46 -10.28 -12.07
N LEU A 21 11.51 -10.60 -10.77
CA LEU A 21 10.30 -10.77 -9.96
C LEU A 21 9.66 -9.45 -9.53
N MET A 22 10.46 -8.40 -9.29
CA MET A 22 9.95 -7.12 -8.80
C MET A 22 8.85 -6.53 -9.70
N PRO A 23 9.02 -6.40 -11.03
CA PRO A 23 7.95 -5.91 -11.89
C PRO A 23 6.72 -6.82 -11.92
N CYS A 24 6.91 -8.12 -11.73
CA CYS A 24 5.80 -9.07 -11.65
C CYS A 24 4.97 -8.84 -10.38
N LEU A 25 5.64 -8.65 -9.24
CA LEU A 25 4.99 -8.34 -7.97
C LEU A 25 4.28 -7.00 -8.01
N LEU A 26 4.93 -5.95 -8.56
CA LEU A 26 4.32 -4.62 -8.74
C LEU A 26 3.06 -4.70 -9.60
N SER A 27 3.09 -5.46 -10.70
CA SER A 27 1.92 -5.63 -11.58
C SER A 27 0.77 -6.33 -10.86
N TYR A 28 1.06 -7.40 -10.14
CA TYR A 28 0.06 -8.14 -9.36
C TYR A 28 -0.50 -7.27 -8.22
N ALA A 29 0.37 -6.56 -7.50
CA ALA A 29 0.00 -5.63 -6.43
C ALA A 29 -0.91 -4.50 -6.94
N THR A 30 -0.57 -3.88 -8.08
CA THR A 30 -1.43 -2.88 -8.74
C THR A 30 -2.84 -3.44 -8.99
N GLY A 31 -2.92 -4.68 -9.49
CA GLY A 31 -4.21 -5.35 -9.74
C GLY A 31 -4.99 -5.63 -8.45
N THR A 32 -4.32 -6.09 -7.38
CA THR A 32 -4.99 -6.35 -6.10
C THR A 32 -5.49 -5.06 -5.44
N LEU A 33 -4.70 -3.98 -5.45
CA LEU A 33 -5.11 -2.68 -4.91
C LEU A 33 -6.34 -2.12 -5.65
N LEU A 34 -6.29 -2.06 -6.99
CA LEU A 34 -7.43 -1.59 -7.79
C LEU A 34 -8.64 -2.50 -7.62
N GLY A 35 -8.45 -3.82 -7.61
CA GLY A 35 -9.50 -4.78 -7.33
C GLY A 35 -10.16 -4.56 -5.97
N ALA A 36 -9.37 -4.41 -4.90
CA ALA A 36 -9.88 -4.17 -3.55
C ALA A 36 -10.65 -2.84 -3.47
N ALA A 37 -10.14 -1.77 -4.09
CA ALA A 37 -10.81 -0.47 -4.12
C ALA A 37 -12.13 -0.53 -4.89
N PHE A 38 -12.10 -0.96 -6.17
CA PHE A 38 -13.26 -0.85 -7.07
C PHE A 38 -14.27 -2.00 -6.93
N LEU A 39 -13.83 -3.20 -6.60
CA LEU A 39 -14.73 -4.35 -6.46
C LEU A 39 -15.13 -4.62 -5.01
N GLY A 40 -14.38 -4.13 -4.05
CA GLY A 40 -14.58 -4.33 -2.61
C GLY A 40 -15.09 -3.09 -1.89
N MET A 41 -14.18 -2.17 -1.59
CA MET A 41 -14.40 -1.06 -0.65
C MET A 41 -15.46 -0.07 -1.12
N ILE A 42 -15.34 0.45 -2.35
CA ILE A 42 -16.30 1.44 -2.90
C ILE A 42 -17.71 0.87 -2.96
N PRO A 43 -17.98 -0.34 -3.52
CA PRO A 43 -19.31 -0.90 -3.54
C PRO A 43 -19.91 -1.12 -2.14
N ASN A 44 -19.10 -1.58 -1.17
CA ASN A 44 -19.59 -1.74 0.20
C ASN A 44 -19.92 -0.40 0.87
N SER A 45 -19.13 0.65 0.61
CA SER A 45 -19.39 2.00 1.10
C SER A 45 -20.68 2.58 0.52
N LEU A 46 -20.92 2.39 -0.78
CA LEU A 46 -22.12 2.86 -1.48
C LEU A 46 -23.41 2.20 -0.99
N GLN A 47 -23.33 0.99 -0.42
CA GLN A 47 -24.49 0.31 0.19
C GLN A 47 -24.86 0.90 1.55
N GLN A 48 -23.94 1.61 2.22
CA GLN A 48 -24.10 2.06 3.59
C GLN A 48 -24.27 3.58 3.71
N ALA A 49 -23.95 4.36 2.67
CA ALA A 49 -24.07 5.82 2.67
C ALA A 49 -24.39 6.39 1.29
N ALA A 50 -24.83 7.63 1.25
CA ALA A 50 -25.25 8.31 0.01
C ALA A 50 -24.13 8.31 -1.06
N PRO A 51 -24.44 7.95 -2.33
CA PRO A 51 -23.43 7.84 -3.39
C PRO A 51 -22.57 9.10 -3.56
N LEU A 52 -23.17 10.29 -3.51
CA LEU A 52 -22.46 11.55 -3.63
C LEU A 52 -21.46 11.76 -2.48
N ALA A 53 -21.84 11.38 -1.24
CA ALA A 53 -20.97 11.48 -0.08
C ALA A 53 -19.76 10.54 -0.22
N ILE A 54 -19.98 9.29 -0.64
CA ILE A 54 -18.91 8.31 -0.84
C ILE A 54 -17.98 8.73 -1.97
N SER A 55 -18.52 9.08 -3.15
CA SER A 55 -17.71 9.54 -4.29
C SER A 55 -16.94 10.80 -3.95
N GLY A 56 -17.54 11.73 -3.21
CA GLY A 56 -16.87 12.94 -2.70
C GLY A 56 -15.75 12.59 -1.72
N THR A 57 -15.96 11.62 -0.84
CA THR A 57 -14.93 11.14 0.10
C THR A 57 -13.75 10.52 -0.64
N VAL A 58 -14.00 9.68 -1.65
CA VAL A 58 -12.93 9.10 -2.49
C VAL A 58 -12.14 10.22 -3.19
N LEU A 59 -12.84 11.18 -3.82
CA LEU A 59 -12.17 12.30 -4.51
C LEU A 59 -11.32 13.13 -3.56
N ILE A 60 -11.89 13.51 -2.40
CA ILE A 60 -11.15 14.27 -1.36
C ILE A 60 -9.97 13.46 -0.84
N GLY A 61 -10.13 12.15 -0.66
CA GLY A 61 -9.06 11.24 -0.25
C GLY A 61 -7.90 11.26 -1.25
N ILE A 62 -8.16 11.10 -2.55
CA ILE A 62 -7.12 11.16 -3.59
C ILE A 62 -6.38 12.50 -3.55
N ILE A 63 -7.11 13.63 -3.44
CA ILE A 63 -6.51 14.97 -3.35
C ILE A 63 -5.68 15.11 -2.07
N ALA A 64 -6.17 14.57 -0.96
CA ALA A 64 -5.46 14.61 0.32
C ALA A 64 -4.14 13.80 0.27
N PHE A 65 -4.15 12.60 -0.32
CA PHE A 65 -2.92 11.80 -0.48
C PHE A 65 -1.93 12.47 -1.41
N PHE A 66 -2.39 13.04 -2.53
CA PHE A 66 -1.54 13.86 -3.40
C PHE A 66 -0.89 15.02 -2.63
N PHE A 67 -1.66 15.73 -1.81
CA PHE A 67 -1.15 16.86 -1.04
C PHE A 67 -0.19 16.44 0.07
N LEU A 68 -0.47 15.32 0.76
CA LEU A 68 0.41 14.73 1.76
C LEU A 68 1.76 14.35 1.15
N GLU A 69 1.76 13.67 0.00
CA GLU A 69 2.98 13.34 -0.73
C GLU A 69 3.77 14.60 -1.11
N LYS A 70 3.09 15.64 -1.64
CA LYS A 70 3.73 16.92 -1.97
C LYS A 70 4.34 17.60 -0.75
N ILE A 71 3.69 17.57 0.43
CA ILE A 71 4.25 18.11 1.67
C ILE A 71 5.49 17.33 2.10
N ILE A 72 5.44 16.00 2.01
CA ILE A 72 6.57 15.13 2.35
C ILE A 72 7.75 15.44 1.43
N ILE A 73 7.54 15.47 0.12
CA ILE A 73 8.57 15.81 -0.87
C ILE A 73 9.08 17.24 -0.65
N TRP A 74 8.17 18.23 -0.44
CA TRP A 74 8.54 19.64 -0.26
C TRP A 74 9.42 19.86 0.97
N ARG A 75 9.12 19.20 2.09
CA ARG A 75 9.99 19.27 3.29
C ARG A 75 11.38 18.71 3.07
N HIS A 76 11.57 17.89 2.02
CA HIS A 76 12.84 17.21 1.75
C HIS A 76 13.68 17.93 0.68
N CYS A 77 13.11 18.84 -0.12
CA CYS A 77 13.75 19.46 -1.28
C CYS A 77 13.92 20.98 -1.17
N HIS A 78 14.13 21.56 0.04
CA HIS A 78 14.20 23.02 0.19
C HIS A 78 15.50 23.69 -0.28
N ASP A 79 16.61 22.95 -0.51
CA ASP A 79 17.82 23.50 -1.09
C ASP A 79 18.61 22.45 -1.88
N ALA A 80 19.04 22.83 -3.09
CA ALA A 80 19.93 22.03 -3.93
C ALA A 80 21.35 21.86 -3.32
N GLU A 81 21.62 22.50 -2.16
CA GLU A 81 22.88 22.49 -1.42
C GLU A 81 22.70 22.10 0.08
N CYS A 82 21.53 21.61 0.49
CA CYS A 82 21.34 21.17 1.88
C CYS A 82 22.13 19.89 2.16
N GLU A 83 23.23 20.04 2.86
CA GLU A 83 23.78 18.96 3.70
C GLU A 83 22.71 18.58 4.73
N MET A 84 21.93 17.55 4.44
CA MET A 84 20.79 17.12 5.24
C MET A 84 21.23 16.70 6.64
N HIS A 85 20.82 17.46 7.65
CA HIS A 85 21.00 17.11 9.06
C HIS A 85 20.06 15.99 9.55
N GLY A 86 19.25 15.39 8.66
CA GLY A 86 18.48 14.17 8.92
C GLY A 86 18.78 13.11 7.85
N SER A 87 19.20 11.90 8.24
CA SER A 87 19.50 10.85 7.26
C SER A 87 18.22 10.52 6.46
N PRO A 88 18.29 10.39 5.12
CA PRO A 88 17.16 9.99 4.29
C PRO A 88 16.46 8.73 4.81
N GLY A 89 17.23 7.81 5.39
CA GLY A 89 16.71 6.59 5.99
C GLY A 89 15.80 6.78 7.20
N ALA A 90 16.01 7.83 8.02
CA ALA A 90 15.11 8.08 9.16
C ALA A 90 13.73 8.59 8.69
N LEU A 91 13.71 9.38 7.63
CA LEU A 91 12.47 9.94 7.08
C LEU A 91 11.63 8.89 6.39
N ILE A 92 12.27 7.99 5.64
CA ILE A 92 11.54 6.90 4.98
C ILE A 92 10.91 5.96 6.02
N LEU A 93 11.60 5.66 7.12
CA LEU A 93 11.04 4.85 8.21
C LEU A 93 9.83 5.49 8.88
N ILE A 94 9.80 6.81 9.05
CA ILE A 94 8.64 7.51 9.61
C ILE A 94 7.48 7.48 8.62
N GLY A 95 7.75 7.71 7.35
CA GLY A 95 6.75 7.63 6.27
C GLY A 95 6.15 6.23 6.17
N ASP A 96 6.99 5.22 6.14
CA ASP A 96 6.62 3.81 6.09
C ASP A 96 5.82 3.39 7.32
N ALA A 97 6.27 3.74 8.54
CA ALA A 97 5.50 3.46 9.76
C ALA A 97 4.11 4.10 9.76
N PHE A 98 3.98 5.32 9.23
CA PHE A 98 2.68 5.97 9.08
C PHE A 98 1.82 5.27 8.03
N HIS A 99 2.40 4.89 6.89
CA HIS A 99 1.72 4.13 5.85
C HIS A 99 1.19 2.80 6.38
N ASN A 100 2.03 2.01 7.01
CA ASN A 100 1.68 0.75 7.65
C ASN A 100 0.59 0.91 8.73
N PHE A 101 0.64 2.00 9.51
CA PHE A 101 -0.40 2.31 10.48
C PHE A 101 -1.75 2.53 9.80
N VAL A 102 -1.79 3.27 8.69
CA VAL A 102 -3.01 3.48 7.88
C VAL A 102 -3.50 2.17 7.30
N ASP A 103 -2.63 1.31 6.82
CA ASP A 103 -3.00 -0.03 6.32
C ASP A 103 -3.67 -0.89 7.40
N GLY A 104 -3.23 -0.76 8.64
CA GLY A 104 -3.92 -1.36 9.79
C GLY A 104 -5.37 -0.89 9.91
N PHE A 105 -5.63 0.40 9.74
CA PHE A 105 -6.99 0.94 9.70
C PHE A 105 -7.82 0.35 8.56
N VAL A 106 -7.24 0.27 7.36
CA VAL A 106 -7.88 -0.30 6.17
C VAL A 106 -8.31 -1.74 6.43
N ILE A 107 -7.41 -2.57 6.94
CA ILE A 107 -7.66 -3.98 7.23
C ILE A 107 -8.78 -4.11 8.28
N ALA A 108 -8.71 -3.36 9.38
CA ALA A 108 -9.71 -3.42 10.43
C ALA A 108 -11.09 -2.98 9.92
N ALA A 109 -11.19 -1.87 9.17
CA ALA A 109 -12.44 -1.40 8.59
C ALA A 109 -13.05 -2.43 7.62
N ALA A 110 -12.21 -3.08 6.83
CA ALA A 110 -12.64 -4.13 5.91
C ALA A 110 -13.17 -5.36 6.64
N PHE A 111 -12.49 -5.84 7.70
CA PHE A 111 -12.98 -6.97 8.52
C PHE A 111 -14.25 -6.65 9.29
N LEU A 112 -14.42 -5.42 9.78
CA LEU A 112 -15.65 -4.97 10.42
C LEU A 112 -16.83 -4.91 9.45
N THR A 113 -16.57 -4.81 8.14
CA THR A 113 -17.61 -4.85 7.10
C THR A 113 -17.97 -6.30 6.75
N SER A 114 -16.98 -7.12 6.38
CA SER A 114 -17.15 -8.57 6.14
C SER A 114 -15.79 -9.28 6.15
N VAL A 115 -15.80 -10.56 6.54
CA VAL A 115 -14.58 -11.39 6.54
C VAL A 115 -13.95 -11.51 5.14
N PRO A 116 -14.71 -11.77 4.05
CA PRO A 116 -14.15 -11.81 2.71
C PRO A 116 -13.49 -10.48 2.28
N LEU A 117 -14.12 -9.33 2.61
CA LEU A 117 -13.51 -8.02 2.34
C LEU A 117 -12.22 -7.81 3.14
N GLY A 118 -12.21 -8.21 4.41
CA GLY A 118 -11.01 -8.16 5.25
C GLY A 118 -9.86 -8.99 4.68
N ILE A 119 -10.14 -10.20 4.22
CA ILE A 119 -9.14 -11.06 3.56
C ILE A 119 -8.65 -10.41 2.26
N ALA A 120 -9.54 -9.90 1.42
CA ALA A 120 -9.20 -9.23 0.16
C ALA A 120 -8.31 -8.00 0.41
N ALA A 121 -8.67 -7.14 1.37
CA ALA A 121 -7.87 -5.99 1.77
C ALA A 121 -6.48 -6.40 2.30
N SER A 122 -6.42 -7.43 3.16
CA SER A 122 -5.16 -7.94 3.68
C SER A 122 -4.24 -8.48 2.59
N LEU A 123 -4.79 -9.18 1.59
CA LEU A 123 -4.00 -9.67 0.45
C LEU A 123 -3.49 -8.51 -0.41
N ALA A 124 -4.30 -7.47 -0.62
CA ALA A 124 -3.88 -6.29 -1.35
C ALA A 124 -2.76 -5.54 -0.62
N VAL A 125 -2.87 -5.39 0.70
CA VAL A 125 -1.81 -4.80 1.54
C VAL A 125 -0.53 -5.64 1.46
N ILE A 126 -0.59 -6.95 1.70
CA ILE A 126 0.60 -7.81 1.64
C ILE A 126 1.27 -7.73 0.25
N ALA A 127 0.48 -7.67 -0.82
CA ALA A 127 1.00 -7.66 -2.17
C ALA A 127 1.80 -6.40 -2.51
N HIS A 128 1.35 -5.20 -2.06
CA HIS A 128 2.09 -3.97 -2.34
C HIS A 128 3.19 -3.69 -1.33
N GLU A 129 3.04 -4.14 -0.09
CA GLU A 129 4.04 -3.99 0.96
C GLU A 129 5.35 -4.75 0.65
N ILE A 130 5.29 -5.91 -0.03
CA ILE A 130 6.51 -6.66 -0.37
C ILE A 130 7.48 -5.83 -1.23
N PRO A 131 7.07 -5.23 -2.37
CA PRO A 131 7.91 -4.32 -3.14
C PRO A 131 8.38 -3.10 -2.35
N GLN A 132 7.49 -2.49 -1.56
CA GLN A 132 7.79 -1.30 -0.76
C GLN A 132 8.88 -1.59 0.26
N GLU A 133 8.73 -2.61 1.08
CA GLU A 133 9.71 -3.04 2.07
C GLU A 133 11.10 -3.34 1.46
N VAL A 134 11.13 -3.91 0.25
CA VAL A 134 12.39 -4.15 -0.48
C VAL A 134 13.01 -2.81 -0.91
N GLY A 135 12.22 -1.85 -1.35
CA GLY A 135 12.66 -0.51 -1.71
C GLY A 135 13.24 0.25 -0.51
N ASP A 136 12.50 0.26 0.59
CA ASP A 136 12.90 0.94 1.84
C ASP A 136 14.18 0.36 2.43
N PHE A 137 14.30 -0.97 2.41
CA PHE A 137 15.54 -1.63 2.81
C PHE A 137 16.74 -1.19 1.94
N ALA A 138 16.56 -1.06 0.63
CA ALA A 138 17.63 -0.59 -0.27
C ALA A 138 18.06 0.85 0.07
N ILE A 139 17.09 1.76 0.28
CA ILE A 139 17.35 3.15 0.66
C ILE A 139 18.04 3.24 2.03
N LEU A 140 17.66 2.41 2.98
CA LEU A 140 18.33 2.34 4.28
C LEU A 140 19.81 1.93 4.14
N LEU A 141 20.11 0.95 3.28
CA LEU A 141 21.50 0.57 3.01
C LEU A 141 22.29 1.69 2.33
N GLU A 142 21.70 2.38 1.35
CA GLU A 142 22.30 3.55 0.67
C GLU A 142 22.52 4.70 1.65
N SER A 143 21.67 4.85 2.66
CA SER A 143 21.80 5.82 3.76
C SER A 143 22.87 5.41 4.80
N GLY A 144 23.62 4.31 4.58
CA GLY A 144 24.73 3.88 5.42
C GLY A 144 24.34 2.99 6.62
N TYR A 145 23.10 2.54 6.72
CA TYR A 145 22.71 1.59 7.76
C TYR A 145 23.31 0.19 7.49
N SER A 146 23.74 -0.50 8.54
CA SER A 146 24.12 -1.91 8.40
C SER A 146 22.90 -2.76 8.05
N LYS A 147 23.11 -3.89 7.34
CA LYS A 147 22.02 -4.82 6.93
C LYS A 147 21.12 -5.21 8.11
N THR A 148 21.70 -5.54 9.26
CA THR A 148 20.93 -5.94 10.44
C THR A 148 20.09 -4.78 10.98
N ARG A 149 20.66 -3.57 11.04
CA ARG A 149 19.95 -2.38 11.51
C ARG A 149 18.85 -1.97 10.54
N ALA A 150 19.12 -1.98 9.24
CA ALA A 150 18.13 -1.70 8.20
C ALA A 150 16.95 -2.68 8.30
N LEU A 151 17.22 -4.00 8.38
CA LEU A 151 16.18 -5.01 8.52
C LEU A 151 15.36 -4.83 9.82
N ALA A 152 16.02 -4.57 10.94
CA ALA A 152 15.34 -4.38 12.22
C ALA A 152 14.42 -3.15 12.22
N LEU A 153 14.87 -2.03 11.66
CA LEU A 153 14.10 -0.78 11.58
C LEU A 153 12.94 -0.91 10.60
N ASN A 154 13.16 -1.52 9.44
CA ASN A 154 12.13 -1.81 8.44
C ASN A 154 11.05 -2.75 9.00
N THR A 155 11.45 -3.77 9.77
CA THR A 155 10.50 -4.64 10.47
C THR A 155 9.73 -3.87 11.55
N LEU A 156 10.36 -2.95 12.24
CA LEU A 156 9.72 -2.15 13.28
C LEU A 156 8.68 -1.19 12.71
N SER A 157 8.97 -0.55 11.57
CA SER A 157 8.00 0.32 10.88
C SER A 157 6.78 -0.47 10.39
N SER A 158 6.99 -1.65 9.79
CA SER A 158 5.89 -2.54 9.37
C SER A 158 4.99 -2.99 10.53
N LEU A 159 5.53 -3.11 11.74
CA LEU A 159 4.72 -3.47 12.91
C LEU A 159 3.70 -2.38 13.30
N ALA A 160 3.81 -1.16 12.77
CA ALA A 160 2.81 -0.10 12.97
C ALA A 160 1.42 -0.47 12.45
N THR A 161 1.31 -1.45 11.55
CA THR A 161 0.03 -2.05 11.12
C THR A 161 -0.78 -2.57 12.30
N LEU A 162 -0.13 -3.15 13.32
CA LEU A 162 -0.82 -3.75 14.47
C LEU A 162 -1.54 -2.69 15.34
N PRO A 163 -0.86 -1.64 15.87
CA PRO A 163 -1.55 -0.60 16.61
C PRO A 163 -2.59 0.12 15.75
N GLY A 164 -2.34 0.33 14.45
CA GLY A 164 -3.32 0.88 13.52
C GLY A 164 -4.61 0.04 13.48
N ALA A 165 -4.48 -1.27 13.29
CA ALA A 165 -5.63 -2.18 13.27
C ALA A 165 -6.36 -2.25 14.61
N VAL A 166 -5.64 -2.30 15.73
CA VAL A 166 -6.24 -2.35 17.09
C VAL A 166 -7.01 -1.07 17.37
N ILE A 167 -6.42 0.10 17.14
CA ILE A 167 -7.08 1.39 17.35
C ILE A 167 -8.31 1.51 16.44
N ALA A 168 -8.18 1.16 15.17
CA ALA A 168 -9.29 1.19 14.22
C ALA A 168 -10.43 0.26 14.64
N TYR A 169 -10.14 -0.96 15.09
CA TYR A 169 -11.14 -1.93 15.52
C TYR A 169 -12.01 -1.36 16.67
N PHE A 170 -11.39 -0.82 17.71
CA PHE A 170 -12.13 -0.25 18.83
C PHE A 170 -12.85 1.05 18.46
N PHE A 171 -12.20 1.94 17.73
CA PHE A 171 -12.80 3.21 17.30
C PHE A 171 -14.00 2.99 16.39
N LEU A 172 -13.85 2.18 15.34
CA LEU A 172 -14.90 1.90 14.37
C LEU A 172 -15.98 0.97 14.95
N GLY A 173 -15.63 0.09 15.87
CA GLY A 173 -16.60 -0.71 16.65
C GLY A 173 -17.56 0.16 17.43
N ALA A 174 -17.06 1.28 17.99
CA ALA A 174 -17.89 2.27 18.71
C ALA A 174 -18.62 3.24 17.75
N THR A 175 -18.14 3.43 16.52
CA THR A 175 -18.62 4.45 15.57
C THR A 175 -18.91 3.83 14.19
N GLN A 176 -19.86 2.89 14.15
CA GLN A 176 -20.25 2.15 12.93
C GLN A 176 -20.57 3.06 11.72
N LYS A 177 -21.14 4.25 11.95
CA LYS A 177 -21.46 5.23 10.90
C LYS A 177 -20.21 5.78 10.16
N ALA A 178 -19.02 5.67 10.76
CA ALA A 178 -17.77 6.09 10.14
C ALA A 178 -17.20 5.05 9.17
N VAL A 179 -17.57 3.77 9.31
CA VAL A 179 -17.02 2.66 8.53
C VAL A 179 -17.09 2.91 7.02
N PRO A 180 -18.22 3.29 6.39
CA PRO A 180 -18.29 3.51 4.95
C PRO A 180 -17.36 4.64 4.47
N PHE A 181 -17.17 5.68 5.28
CA PHE A 181 -16.25 6.78 4.94
C PHE A 181 -14.78 6.36 5.08
N ILE A 182 -14.44 5.58 6.09
CA ILE A 182 -13.09 5.02 6.24
C ILE A 182 -12.78 4.08 5.08
N LEU A 183 -13.70 3.18 4.68
CA LEU A 183 -13.52 2.35 3.51
C LEU A 183 -13.34 3.18 2.22
N ALA A 184 -14.06 4.29 2.08
CA ALA A 184 -13.94 5.19 0.93
C ALA A 184 -12.57 5.89 0.90
N ILE A 185 -12.05 6.34 2.05
CA ILE A 185 -10.70 6.91 2.18
C ILE A 185 -9.65 5.82 1.91
N SER A 186 -9.85 4.60 2.40
CA SER A 186 -8.97 3.46 2.15
C SER A 186 -8.93 3.11 0.66
N ALA A 187 -10.07 3.13 -0.02
CA ALA A 187 -10.13 2.95 -1.47
C ALA A 187 -9.37 4.06 -2.21
N ALA A 188 -9.48 5.31 -1.76
CA ALA A 188 -8.72 6.43 -2.31
C ALA A 188 -7.20 6.23 -2.15
N SER A 189 -6.74 5.75 -0.97
CA SER A 189 -5.34 5.39 -0.73
C SER A 189 -4.86 4.32 -1.72
N PHE A 190 -5.60 3.22 -1.84
CA PHE A 190 -5.24 2.12 -2.73
C PHE A 190 -5.19 2.54 -4.21
N ILE A 191 -6.15 3.37 -4.65
CA ILE A 191 -6.14 3.94 -6.00
C ILE A 191 -4.92 4.84 -6.17
N TYR A 192 -4.62 5.69 -5.19
CA TYR A 192 -3.50 6.62 -5.25
C TYR A 192 -2.17 5.87 -5.36
N ILE A 193 -1.91 4.92 -4.47
CA ILE A 193 -0.70 4.08 -4.51
C ILE A 193 -0.57 3.35 -5.85
N ALA A 194 -1.66 2.72 -6.31
CA ALA A 194 -1.64 1.98 -7.57
C ALA A 194 -1.26 2.87 -8.77
N VAL A 195 -1.83 4.08 -8.84
CA VAL A 195 -1.71 4.96 -10.02
C VAL A 195 -0.52 5.91 -9.92
N ALA A 196 -0.22 6.44 -8.73
CA ALA A 196 0.86 7.41 -8.53
C ALA A 196 2.23 6.75 -8.34
N ASP A 197 2.27 5.58 -7.67
CA ASP A 197 3.54 4.94 -7.33
C ASP A 197 3.83 3.72 -8.22
N LEU A 198 2.92 2.74 -8.27
CA LEU A 198 3.21 1.46 -8.92
C LEU A 198 3.17 1.53 -10.45
N VAL A 199 2.17 2.20 -11.04
CA VAL A 199 2.03 2.29 -12.50
C VAL A 199 3.20 3.02 -13.16
N PRO A 200 3.74 4.14 -12.66
CA PRO A 200 4.93 4.78 -13.22
C PRO A 200 6.15 3.85 -13.24
N ASP A 201 6.35 3.04 -12.22
CA ASP A 201 7.46 2.08 -12.17
C ASP A 201 7.31 0.95 -13.22
N LEU A 202 6.08 0.49 -13.46
CA LEU A 202 5.80 -0.48 -14.52
C LEU A 202 6.11 0.07 -15.91
N HIS A 203 5.86 1.36 -16.15
CA HIS A 203 6.13 2.02 -17.43
C HIS A 203 7.63 2.16 -17.76
N ARG A 204 8.52 1.98 -16.79
CA ARG A 204 9.98 1.97 -17.05
C ARG A 204 10.43 0.77 -17.89
N GLN A 205 9.63 -0.29 -17.95
CA GLN A 205 9.91 -1.45 -18.78
C GLN A 205 9.25 -1.32 -20.15
N ILE A 206 10.07 -1.16 -21.19
CA ILE A 206 9.60 -0.96 -22.56
C ILE A 206 9.64 -2.31 -23.31
N GLY A 207 8.59 -2.64 -24.05
CA GLY A 207 8.50 -3.79 -24.92
C GLY A 207 7.19 -4.57 -24.78
N LEU A 208 6.82 -5.29 -25.85
CA LEU A 208 5.56 -6.02 -25.91
C LEU A 208 5.50 -7.18 -24.90
N LYS A 209 6.59 -7.93 -24.75
CA LYS A 209 6.65 -9.07 -23.82
C LYS A 209 6.49 -8.64 -22.35
N PRO A 210 7.24 -7.65 -21.83
CA PRO A 210 6.98 -7.10 -20.50
C PRO A 210 5.53 -6.59 -20.34
N ALA A 211 5.03 -5.83 -21.32
CA ALA A 211 3.68 -5.27 -21.26
C ALA A 211 2.60 -6.35 -21.15
N LEU A 212 2.72 -7.46 -21.89
CA LEU A 212 1.78 -8.57 -21.80
C LEU A 212 1.86 -9.28 -20.45
N ILE A 213 3.07 -9.51 -19.91
CA ILE A 213 3.26 -10.13 -18.61
C ILE A 213 2.63 -9.25 -17.53
N GLN A 214 2.90 -7.95 -17.55
CA GLN A 214 2.34 -6.97 -16.61
C GLN A 214 0.80 -6.95 -16.69
N PHE A 215 0.25 -6.91 -17.91
CA PHE A 215 -1.20 -6.92 -18.12
C PHE A 215 -1.87 -8.17 -17.54
N PHE A 216 -1.34 -9.37 -17.81
CA PHE A 216 -1.92 -10.60 -17.28
C PHE A 216 -1.76 -10.73 -15.77
N LEU A 217 -0.66 -10.25 -15.18
CA LEU A 217 -0.47 -10.24 -13.73
C LEU A 217 -1.39 -9.23 -13.03
N LEU A 218 -1.62 -8.06 -13.62
CA LEU A 218 -2.60 -7.09 -13.14
C LEU A 218 -4.01 -7.70 -13.16
N LEU A 219 -4.38 -8.35 -14.25
CA LEU A 219 -5.67 -9.07 -14.32
C LEU A 219 -5.76 -10.20 -13.31
N ALA A 220 -4.68 -10.93 -13.07
CA ALA A 220 -4.63 -11.97 -12.05
C ALA A 220 -4.83 -11.40 -10.63
N GLY A 221 -4.23 -10.24 -10.33
CA GLY A 221 -4.45 -9.52 -9.08
C GLY A 221 -5.92 -9.12 -8.90
N ILE A 222 -6.53 -8.51 -9.93
CA ILE A 222 -7.97 -8.18 -9.93
C ILE A 222 -8.83 -9.44 -9.73
N ALA A 223 -8.53 -10.52 -10.47
CA ALA A 223 -9.28 -11.77 -10.39
C ALA A 223 -9.19 -12.41 -8.99
N THR A 224 -8.01 -12.36 -8.34
CA THR A 224 -7.86 -12.83 -6.96
C THR A 224 -8.83 -12.12 -6.02
N ILE A 225 -8.93 -10.80 -6.10
CA ILE A 225 -9.86 -10.02 -5.27
C ILE A 225 -11.33 -10.30 -5.64
N ALA A 226 -11.63 -10.40 -6.94
CA ALA A 226 -12.98 -10.71 -7.44
C ALA A 226 -13.51 -12.05 -6.92
N MET A 227 -12.64 -13.06 -6.78
CA MET A 227 -13.02 -14.37 -6.21
C MET A 227 -13.58 -14.24 -4.79
N PHE A 228 -12.98 -13.41 -3.94
CA PHE A 228 -13.50 -13.17 -2.58
C PHE A 228 -14.84 -12.42 -2.58
N ARG A 229 -15.15 -11.66 -3.64
CA ARG A 229 -16.43 -10.99 -3.81
C ARG A 229 -17.54 -11.95 -4.18
N LEU A 230 -17.25 -12.99 -4.96
CA LEU A 230 -18.24 -14.00 -5.39
C LEU A 230 -18.68 -14.94 -4.25
N VAL A 231 -17.93 -14.95 -3.13
CA VAL A 231 -18.23 -15.76 -1.94
C VAL A 231 -19.08 -14.99 -0.91
N GLN A 232 -19.38 -13.72 -1.16
CA GLN A 232 -20.31 -12.88 -0.38
C GLN A 232 -21.75 -13.03 -0.87
#